data_aa7bf08d76b34ebe883daa1f97fc53e6
#
_entry.id   aa7bf08d76b34ebe883daa1f97fc53e6
#
_cell.length_a   1.000
_cell.length_b   1.000
_cell.length_c   1.000
_cell.angle_alpha   90.00
_cell.angle_beta   90.00
_cell.angle_gamma   90.00
#
_symmetry.space_group_name_H-M   'P 1'
#
loop_
_entity.id
_entity.type
_entity.pdbx_description
1 polymer ?
#
loop_
_entity_poly.entity_id
_entity_poly.type
_entity_poly.pdbx_seq_one_letter_code
_entity_poly.pdbx_strand_id
1 'polypeptide(L)'
;MLSIEKLSQIAASSLVSGIWQGILLAVGVGLVLRLVPRTTATIRFTIWTTLFLVLALLPFLNAFSGAQNRIHDAHSSMVHSSMIQLDIRWGFAIAAVWALLSLIRAVKLTISAFRLRQLWKRATPVEIDADWNALSSDGSRAAQLCTSAEIDRPSVIGFFSPRILIPKWLFEKLTPSELRQIVLHEMEHLRRADDWINLIQKLALVLFPVNPALIWIEKRLCFEREIACDDAVLRLTKAPKAYATCLTSLAEHALDHRSMSLSLGAWEKQSELSRRVHNILLHAEGMKIGRAHV
;
A
#
# COMPACT_ATOMS: atom_id res chain seq x y z
N MET A 1 -23.12 31.69 11.44
CA MET A 1 -22.08 31.49 10.41
C MET A 1 -20.74 31.38 11.10
N LEU A 2 -20.07 30.22 11.02
CA LEU A 2 -18.68 30.09 11.48
C LEU A 2 -17.84 30.94 10.52
N SER A 3 -17.10 31.92 11.07
CA SER A 3 -16.20 32.72 10.24
C SER A 3 -15.12 31.81 9.66
N ILE A 4 -14.68 32.06 8.42
CA ILE A 4 -13.62 31.31 7.73
C ILE A 4 -12.37 31.20 8.61
N GLU A 5 -12.14 32.22 9.45
CA GLU A 5 -11.07 32.29 10.45
C GLU A 5 -11.15 31.17 11.51
N LYS A 6 -12.34 30.92 12.08
CA LYS A 6 -12.54 29.87 13.08
C LYS A 6 -12.38 28.47 12.46
N LEU A 7 -12.83 28.30 11.21
CA LEU A 7 -12.64 27.04 10.47
C LEU A 7 -11.16 26.76 10.20
N SER A 8 -10.38 27.76 9.80
CA SER A 8 -8.94 27.58 9.52
C SER A 8 -8.14 27.28 10.79
N GLN A 9 -8.48 27.90 11.93
CA GLN A 9 -7.82 27.63 13.21
C GLN A 9 -8.16 26.23 13.75
N ILE A 10 -9.42 25.79 13.65
CA ILE A 10 -9.84 24.44 14.06
C ILE A 10 -9.15 23.40 13.17
N ALA A 11 -9.10 23.61 11.87
CA ALA A 11 -8.41 22.71 10.95
C ALA A 11 -6.91 22.62 11.25
N ALA A 12 -6.23 23.75 11.45
CA ALA A 12 -4.80 23.79 11.76
C ALA A 12 -4.47 23.09 13.09
N SER A 13 -5.24 23.37 14.16
CA SER A 13 -5.02 22.73 15.46
C SER A 13 -5.29 21.22 15.43
N SER A 14 -6.33 20.78 14.73
CA SER A 14 -6.64 19.35 14.56
C SER A 14 -5.58 18.63 13.74
N LEU A 15 -5.02 19.26 12.71
CA LEU A 15 -3.93 18.70 11.90
C LEU A 15 -2.66 18.53 12.74
N VAL A 16 -2.27 19.54 13.53
CA VAL A 16 -1.05 19.48 14.36
C VAL A 16 -1.19 18.43 15.47
N SER A 17 -2.31 18.40 16.19
CA SER A 17 -2.53 17.41 17.25
C SER A 17 -2.60 15.99 16.68
N GLY A 18 -3.26 15.79 15.54
CA GLY A 18 -3.34 14.50 14.85
C GLY A 18 -1.98 13.96 14.39
N ILE A 19 -1.02 14.84 14.04
CA ILE A 19 0.34 14.44 13.64
C ILE A 19 1.09 13.79 14.81
N TRP A 20 1.10 14.44 15.99
CA TRP A 20 1.81 13.91 17.16
C TRP A 20 1.23 12.61 17.67
N GLN A 21 -0.09 12.55 17.78
CA GLN A 21 -0.78 11.32 18.16
C GLN A 21 -0.50 10.19 17.16
N GLY A 22 -0.52 10.50 15.87
CA GLY A 22 -0.22 9.56 14.80
C GLY A 22 1.20 9.00 14.89
N ILE A 23 2.19 9.84 15.13
CA ILE A 23 3.59 9.44 15.29
C ILE A 23 3.76 8.53 16.51
N LEU A 24 3.22 8.92 17.67
CA LEU A 24 3.32 8.11 18.89
C LEU A 24 2.69 6.73 18.72
N LEU A 25 1.49 6.66 18.15
CA LEU A 25 0.82 5.39 17.88
C LEU A 25 1.60 4.55 16.86
N ALA A 26 2.08 5.15 15.79
CA ALA A 26 2.85 4.42 14.77
C ALA A 26 4.17 3.87 15.32
N VAL A 27 4.89 4.65 16.13
CA VAL A 27 6.13 4.22 16.80
C VAL A 27 5.82 3.13 17.83
N GLY A 28 4.78 3.30 18.65
CA GLY A 28 4.36 2.33 19.65
C GLY A 28 4.02 0.96 19.03
N VAL A 29 3.17 0.95 18.01
CA VAL A 29 2.82 -0.29 17.27
C VAL A 29 4.06 -0.88 16.60
N GLY A 30 4.92 -0.06 15.99
CA GLY A 30 6.16 -0.51 15.38
C GLY A 30 7.12 -1.17 16.37
N LEU A 31 7.19 -0.65 17.61
CA LEU A 31 7.99 -1.22 18.69
C LEU A 31 7.40 -2.56 19.15
N VAL A 32 6.09 -2.62 19.39
CA VAL A 32 5.39 -3.86 19.78
C VAL A 32 5.62 -4.96 18.73
N LEU A 33 5.45 -4.65 17.45
CA LEU A 33 5.69 -5.62 16.37
C LEU A 33 7.15 -6.08 16.25
N ARG A 34 8.11 -5.28 16.68
CA ARG A 34 9.53 -5.69 16.78
C ARG A 34 9.77 -6.64 17.96
N LEU A 35 9.06 -6.44 19.06
CA LEU A 35 9.20 -7.28 20.27
C LEU A 35 8.48 -8.64 20.12
N VAL A 36 7.55 -8.77 19.16
CA VAL A 36 6.82 -10.00 18.88
C VAL A 36 7.21 -10.56 17.50
N PRO A 37 8.40 -11.17 17.36
CA PRO A 37 8.93 -11.56 16.05
C PRO A 37 8.19 -12.73 15.37
N ARG A 38 7.34 -13.47 16.12
CA ARG A 38 6.59 -14.64 15.61
C ARG A 38 5.30 -14.30 14.86
N THR A 39 5.00 -13.03 14.62
CA THR A 39 3.80 -12.61 13.86
C THR A 39 3.98 -12.85 12.37
N THR A 40 2.95 -13.44 11.72
CA THR A 40 2.94 -13.63 10.27
C THR A 40 2.84 -12.28 9.54
N ALA A 41 3.32 -12.21 8.29
CA ALA A 41 3.22 -11.00 7.47
C ALA A 41 1.76 -10.54 7.29
N THR A 42 0.83 -11.47 7.18
CA THR A 42 -0.61 -11.17 7.10
C THR A 42 -1.11 -10.46 8.34
N ILE A 43 -0.75 -10.91 9.54
CA ILE A 43 -1.15 -10.27 10.81
C ILE A 43 -0.53 -8.86 10.90
N ARG A 44 0.76 -8.71 10.59
CA ARG A 44 1.42 -7.39 10.56
C ARG A 44 0.75 -6.44 9.59
N PHE A 45 0.44 -6.92 8.38
CA PHE A 45 -0.30 -6.13 7.39
C PHE A 45 -1.67 -5.68 7.92
N THR A 46 -2.44 -6.59 8.56
CA THR A 46 -3.75 -6.24 9.14
C THR A 46 -3.62 -5.20 10.23
N ILE A 47 -2.65 -5.34 11.15
CA ILE A 47 -2.41 -4.37 12.23
C ILE A 47 -2.06 -2.99 11.64
N TRP A 48 -1.15 -2.93 10.66
CA TRP A 48 -0.78 -1.68 10.01
C TRP A 48 -1.94 -1.05 9.23
N THR A 49 -2.77 -1.86 8.57
CA THR A 49 -3.97 -1.39 7.85
C THR A 49 -4.98 -0.80 8.83
N THR A 50 -5.26 -1.49 9.93
CA THR A 50 -6.16 -0.99 10.98
C THR A 50 -5.65 0.32 11.57
N LEU A 51 -4.37 0.40 11.92
CA LEU A 51 -3.76 1.62 12.43
C LEU A 51 -3.86 2.77 11.41
N PHE A 52 -3.59 2.51 10.13
CA PHE A 52 -3.70 3.49 9.07
C PHE A 52 -5.12 4.05 8.98
N LEU A 53 -6.13 3.17 9.00
CA LEU A 53 -7.54 3.57 8.94
C LEU A 53 -7.96 4.37 10.17
N VAL A 54 -7.55 3.94 11.37
CA VAL A 54 -7.81 4.68 12.61
C VAL A 54 -7.23 6.09 12.54
N LEU A 55 -5.96 6.23 12.13
CA LEU A 55 -5.31 7.53 12.02
C LEU A 55 -5.92 8.43 10.93
N ALA A 56 -6.39 7.84 9.82
CA ALA A 56 -7.07 8.58 8.76
C ALA A 56 -8.48 9.06 9.20
N LEU A 57 -9.17 8.30 10.06
CA LEU A 57 -10.51 8.62 10.54
C LEU A 57 -10.50 9.52 11.80
N LEU A 58 -9.43 9.49 12.59
CA LEU A 58 -9.33 10.20 13.86
C LEU A 58 -9.63 11.70 13.78
N PRO A 59 -9.18 12.47 12.77
CA PRO A 59 -9.54 13.89 12.63
C PRO A 59 -11.05 14.10 12.44
N PHE A 60 -11.72 13.21 11.74
CA PHE A 60 -13.18 13.29 11.53
C PHE A 60 -13.94 12.97 12.82
N LEU A 61 -13.51 11.96 13.56
CA LEU A 61 -14.11 11.61 14.86
C LEU A 61 -13.97 12.77 15.87
N ASN A 62 -12.79 13.39 15.95
CA ASN A 62 -12.55 14.54 16.81
C ASN A 62 -13.40 15.76 16.41
N ALA A 63 -13.56 16.01 15.10
CA ALA A 63 -14.41 17.08 14.61
C ALA A 63 -15.89 16.85 14.97
N PHE A 64 -16.36 15.61 14.88
CA PHE A 64 -17.74 15.24 15.20
C PHE A 64 -18.02 15.32 16.71
N SER A 65 -17.12 14.79 17.56
CA SER A 65 -17.24 14.86 19.02
C SER A 65 -17.18 16.31 19.53
N GLY A 66 -16.31 17.14 18.94
CA GLY A 66 -16.23 18.57 19.29
C GLY A 66 -17.47 19.36 18.86
N ALA A 67 -18.20 18.94 17.83
CA ALA A 67 -19.48 19.53 17.47
C ALA A 67 -20.59 19.15 18.46
N GLN A 68 -20.60 17.92 18.97
CA GLN A 68 -21.60 17.42 19.89
C GLN A 68 -21.43 18.01 21.31
N ASN A 69 -20.21 18.14 21.80
CA ASN A 69 -19.93 18.78 23.09
C ASN A 69 -20.29 20.27 23.10
N ARG A 70 -20.17 20.98 21.97
CA ARG A 70 -20.60 22.41 21.90
C ARG A 70 -22.10 22.61 22.02
N ILE A 71 -22.92 21.59 21.73
CA ILE A 71 -24.37 21.64 21.93
C ILE A 71 -24.70 21.48 23.43
N HIS A 72 -23.87 20.71 24.16
CA HIS A 72 -24.05 20.49 25.60
C HIS A 72 -23.44 21.63 26.47
N ASP A 73 -22.33 22.22 26.00
CA ASP A 73 -21.56 23.24 26.76
C ASP A 73 -22.04 24.70 26.57
N ALA A 74 -23.21 24.90 25.98
CA ALA A 74 -23.81 26.25 25.92
C ALA A 74 -24.06 26.87 27.33
N HIS A 75 -23.82 26.13 28.43
CA HIS A 75 -23.99 26.55 29.81
C HIS A 75 -22.69 26.63 30.66
N SER A 76 -21.54 26.24 30.12
CA SER A 76 -20.27 26.36 30.86
C SER A 76 -19.19 27.00 29.99
N SER A 77 -19.21 28.30 29.95
CA SER A 77 -18.13 29.14 29.43
C SER A 77 -16.97 29.17 30.44
N MET A 78 -16.10 28.15 30.45
CA MET A 78 -14.71 28.33 30.92
C MET A 78 -13.83 27.17 30.43
N VAL A 79 -12.78 27.57 29.70
CA VAL A 79 -11.49 26.90 29.56
C VAL A 79 -11.46 25.59 28.75
N HIS A 80 -11.38 25.72 27.45
CA HIS A 80 -10.39 24.99 26.68
C HIS A 80 -9.83 25.93 25.60
N SER A 81 -8.96 26.82 26.03
CA SER A 81 -8.05 27.51 25.12
C SER A 81 -7.13 26.48 24.52
N SER A 82 -7.28 26.22 23.20
CA SER A 82 -6.30 25.47 22.45
C SER A 82 -4.91 26.04 22.74
N MET A 83 -3.98 25.21 23.20
CA MET A 83 -2.65 25.62 23.65
C MET A 83 -1.78 26.31 22.60
N ILE A 84 -2.26 26.50 21.38
CA ILE A 84 -1.55 27.15 20.29
C ILE A 84 -2.50 28.16 19.64
N GLN A 85 -2.42 29.42 20.04
CA GLN A 85 -3.00 30.53 19.29
C GLN A 85 -2.04 30.85 18.12
N LEU A 86 -2.27 30.23 16.95
CA LEU A 86 -1.57 30.63 15.75
C LEU A 86 -2.12 31.97 15.23
N ASP A 87 -1.22 32.89 14.92
CA ASP A 87 -1.56 34.13 14.22
C ASP A 87 -2.31 33.74 12.91
N ILE A 88 -3.37 34.48 12.61
CA ILE A 88 -4.28 34.21 11.49
C ILE A 88 -3.55 34.07 10.16
N ARG A 89 -2.46 34.81 9.98
CA ARG A 89 -1.61 34.75 8.78
C ARG A 89 -0.98 33.38 8.57
N TRP A 90 -0.49 32.75 9.65
CA TRP A 90 0.08 31.40 9.63
C TRP A 90 -0.98 30.33 9.40
N GLY A 91 -2.20 30.51 9.96
CA GLY A 91 -3.33 29.63 9.71
C GLY A 91 -3.69 29.54 8.22
N PHE A 92 -3.78 30.68 7.55
CA PHE A 92 -4.02 30.74 6.10
C PHE A 92 -2.86 30.14 5.28
N ALA A 93 -1.61 30.43 5.64
CA ALA A 93 -0.45 29.88 4.93
C ALA A 93 -0.42 28.34 5.03
N ILE A 94 -0.64 27.77 6.22
CA ILE A 94 -0.71 26.32 6.43
C ILE A 94 -1.85 25.71 5.63
N ALA A 95 -3.03 26.31 5.66
CA ALA A 95 -4.20 25.82 4.92
C ALA A 95 -3.96 25.88 3.41
N ALA A 96 -3.34 26.95 2.90
CA ALA A 96 -3.01 27.10 1.48
C ALA A 96 -1.99 26.04 1.02
N VAL A 97 -0.92 25.81 1.79
CA VAL A 97 0.07 24.77 1.50
C VAL A 97 -0.57 23.38 1.53
N TRP A 98 -1.40 23.10 2.53
CA TRP A 98 -2.13 21.84 2.62
C TRP A 98 -3.04 21.64 1.40
N ALA A 99 -3.84 22.65 1.03
CA ALA A 99 -4.75 22.58 -0.11
C ALA A 99 -3.99 22.39 -1.42
N LEU A 100 -2.86 23.08 -1.61
CA LEU A 100 -2.00 22.94 -2.79
C LEU A 100 -1.42 21.51 -2.89
N LEU A 101 -0.89 20.97 -1.81
CA LEU A 101 -0.33 19.62 -1.79
C LEU A 101 -1.40 18.56 -1.99
N SER A 102 -2.58 18.74 -1.39
CA SER A 102 -3.75 17.90 -1.59
C SER A 102 -4.19 17.90 -3.05
N LEU A 103 -4.28 19.08 -3.68
CA LEU A 103 -4.61 19.23 -5.09
C LEU A 103 -3.59 18.54 -6.00
N ILE A 104 -2.29 18.74 -5.75
CA ILE A 104 -1.22 18.07 -6.50
C ILE A 104 -1.35 16.55 -6.42
N ARG A 105 -1.62 16.00 -5.23
CA ARG A 105 -1.82 14.55 -5.03
C ARG A 105 -3.09 14.06 -5.71
N ALA A 106 -4.19 14.80 -5.64
CA ALA A 106 -5.45 14.49 -6.31
C ALA A 106 -5.26 14.44 -7.84
N VAL A 107 -4.60 15.44 -8.42
CA VAL A 107 -4.31 15.48 -9.85
C VAL A 107 -3.43 14.29 -10.28
N LYS A 108 -2.36 13.99 -9.50
CA LYS A 108 -1.51 12.81 -9.76
C LYS A 108 -2.30 11.50 -9.70
N LEU A 109 -3.19 11.35 -8.72
CA LEU A 109 -4.04 10.17 -8.58
C LEU A 109 -4.99 10.03 -9.77
N THR A 110 -5.63 11.12 -10.18
CA THR A 110 -6.55 11.15 -11.34
C THR A 110 -5.82 10.79 -12.65
N ILE A 111 -4.62 11.37 -12.89
CA ILE A 111 -3.79 11.03 -14.04
C ILE A 111 -3.40 9.55 -14.02
N SER A 112 -3.02 9.02 -12.84
CA SER A 112 -2.67 7.61 -12.69
C SER A 112 -3.86 6.70 -12.96
N ALA A 113 -5.04 7.03 -12.44
CA ALA A 113 -6.28 6.29 -12.69
C ALA A 113 -6.65 6.29 -14.19
N PHE A 114 -6.48 7.42 -14.87
CA PHE A 114 -6.73 7.52 -16.30
C PHE A 114 -5.74 6.69 -17.12
N ARG A 115 -4.44 6.71 -16.77
CA ARG A 115 -3.42 5.86 -17.40
C ARG A 115 -3.72 4.36 -17.19
N LEU A 116 -4.07 3.95 -15.97
CA LEU A 116 -4.46 2.57 -15.68
C LEU A 116 -5.68 2.13 -16.49
N ARG A 117 -6.67 3.02 -16.65
CA ARG A 117 -7.84 2.74 -17.50
C ARG A 117 -7.48 2.57 -18.97
N GLN A 118 -6.54 3.36 -19.48
CA GLN A 118 -6.04 3.20 -20.85
C GLN A 118 -5.29 1.90 -21.04
N LEU A 119 -4.39 1.54 -20.09
CA LEU A 119 -3.68 0.26 -20.08
C LEU A 119 -4.66 -0.92 -20.05
N TRP A 120 -5.69 -0.84 -19.21
CA TRP A 120 -6.73 -1.86 -19.12
C TRP A 120 -7.44 -2.08 -20.47
N LYS A 121 -7.72 -1.00 -21.22
CA LYS A 121 -8.38 -1.09 -22.52
C LYS A 121 -7.48 -1.64 -23.63
N ARG A 122 -6.17 -1.39 -23.56
CA ARG A 122 -5.18 -1.78 -24.58
C ARG A 122 -4.56 -3.14 -24.35
N ALA A 123 -4.77 -3.71 -23.17
CA ALA A 123 -4.25 -5.00 -22.79
C ALA A 123 -4.80 -6.11 -23.70
N THR A 124 -3.91 -6.93 -24.27
CA THR A 124 -4.26 -8.05 -25.14
C THR A 124 -4.44 -9.33 -24.33
N PRO A 125 -5.62 -9.98 -24.36
CA PRO A 125 -5.84 -11.23 -23.68
C PRO A 125 -4.90 -12.32 -24.21
N VAL A 126 -4.45 -13.19 -23.32
CA VAL A 126 -3.68 -14.40 -23.68
C VAL A 126 -4.55 -15.59 -23.39
N GLU A 127 -4.80 -16.43 -24.41
CA GLU A 127 -5.44 -17.73 -24.21
C GLU A 127 -4.40 -18.67 -23.59
N ILE A 128 -4.71 -19.20 -22.43
CA ILE A 128 -3.88 -20.17 -21.72
C ILE A 128 -4.71 -21.41 -21.46
N ASP A 129 -4.06 -22.58 -21.48
CA ASP A 129 -4.66 -23.87 -21.29
C ASP A 129 -5.57 -23.98 -20.06
N ALA A 130 -6.52 -24.92 -20.08
CA ALA A 130 -7.60 -25.10 -19.11
C ALA A 130 -7.16 -25.17 -17.62
N ASP A 131 -5.91 -25.51 -17.33
CA ASP A 131 -5.32 -25.57 -15.99
C ASP A 131 -5.30 -24.20 -15.26
N TRP A 132 -5.32 -23.11 -16.00
CA TRP A 132 -5.32 -21.76 -15.43
C TRP A 132 -6.69 -21.33 -14.90
N ASN A 133 -7.76 -21.83 -15.50
CA ASN A 133 -9.11 -21.58 -15.02
C ASN A 133 -9.36 -22.26 -13.66
N ALA A 134 -8.68 -23.38 -13.39
CA ALA A 134 -8.73 -24.04 -12.09
C ALA A 134 -8.03 -23.24 -10.98
N LEU A 135 -6.95 -22.49 -11.31
CA LEU A 135 -6.26 -21.59 -10.35
C LEU A 135 -7.10 -20.37 -9.95
N SER A 136 -7.98 -19.90 -10.84
CA SER A 136 -8.84 -18.73 -10.57
C SER A 136 -10.14 -19.09 -9.83
N SER A 137 -10.46 -20.39 -9.66
CA SER A 137 -11.74 -20.83 -9.07
C SER A 137 -11.77 -20.85 -7.54
N ASP A 138 -10.64 -20.65 -6.85
CA ASP A 138 -10.54 -20.78 -5.39
C ASP A 138 -10.86 -19.45 -4.66
N GLY A 139 -12.08 -18.93 -4.85
CA GLY A 139 -12.62 -17.79 -4.08
C GLY A 139 -12.07 -16.41 -4.43
N SER A 140 -11.20 -16.29 -5.42
CA SER A 140 -10.70 -15.00 -5.93
C SER A 140 -11.62 -14.43 -7.02
N ARG A 141 -11.61 -13.10 -7.18
CA ARG A 141 -12.27 -12.46 -8.32
C ARG A 141 -11.68 -13.01 -9.62
N ALA A 142 -12.53 -13.47 -10.54
CA ALA A 142 -12.08 -13.98 -11.83
C ALA A 142 -11.24 -12.91 -12.54
N ALA A 143 -9.98 -13.24 -12.87
CA ALA A 143 -9.05 -12.32 -13.52
C ALA A 143 -8.64 -12.86 -14.87
N GLN A 144 -8.58 -12.00 -15.88
CA GLN A 144 -8.10 -12.34 -17.21
C GLN A 144 -6.60 -12.08 -17.30
N LEU A 145 -5.82 -13.06 -17.78
CA LEU A 145 -4.42 -12.85 -18.08
C LEU A 145 -4.27 -12.11 -19.40
N CYS A 146 -3.47 -11.04 -19.39
CA CYS A 146 -3.23 -10.20 -20.55
C CYS A 146 -1.75 -9.85 -20.66
N THR A 147 -1.29 -9.52 -21.87
CA THR A 147 0.03 -8.94 -22.09
C THR A 147 -0.08 -7.48 -22.50
N SER A 148 0.96 -6.71 -22.16
CA SER A 148 1.09 -5.32 -22.58
C SER A 148 2.56 -4.95 -22.83
N ALA A 149 2.81 -4.14 -23.85
CA ALA A 149 4.13 -3.56 -24.12
C ALA A 149 4.41 -2.29 -23.31
N GLU A 150 3.37 -1.70 -22.69
CA GLU A 150 3.44 -0.41 -22.01
C GLU A 150 3.81 -0.51 -20.53
N ILE A 151 4.01 -1.73 -20.00
CA ILE A 151 4.34 -1.97 -18.59
C ILE A 151 5.72 -2.59 -18.43
N ASP A 152 6.41 -2.25 -17.34
CA ASP A 152 7.76 -2.74 -17.04
C ASP A 152 7.78 -3.92 -16.07
N ARG A 153 6.66 -4.23 -15.43
CA ARG A 153 6.54 -5.29 -14.42
C ARG A 153 5.14 -5.89 -14.42
N PRO A 154 4.99 -7.15 -13.99
CA PRO A 154 3.68 -7.74 -13.74
C PRO A 154 2.87 -6.88 -12.79
N SER A 155 1.58 -6.80 -12.99
CA SER A 155 0.67 -6.05 -12.12
C SER A 155 -0.79 -6.39 -12.40
N VAL A 156 -1.62 -6.24 -11.36
CA VAL A 156 -3.07 -6.36 -11.48
C VAL A 156 -3.68 -4.98 -11.67
N ILE A 157 -4.60 -4.85 -12.61
CA ILE A 157 -5.39 -3.63 -12.85
C ILE A 157 -6.88 -3.95 -13.02
N GLY A 158 -7.72 -3.03 -12.56
CA GLY A 158 -9.19 -3.14 -12.66
C GLY A 158 -9.85 -3.64 -11.38
N PHE A 159 -10.76 -2.84 -10.82
CA PHE A 159 -11.45 -3.14 -9.55
C PHE A 159 -12.59 -4.15 -9.72
N PHE A 160 -13.38 -4.02 -10.77
CA PHE A 160 -14.58 -4.86 -11.00
C PHE A 160 -14.34 -5.98 -12.02
N SER A 161 -13.43 -5.74 -12.97
CA SER A 161 -13.02 -6.73 -13.97
C SER A 161 -11.49 -6.76 -13.99
N PRO A 162 -10.87 -7.44 -13.03
CA PRO A 162 -9.42 -7.44 -12.88
C PRO A 162 -8.73 -8.13 -14.04
N ARG A 163 -7.62 -7.58 -14.46
CA ARG A 163 -6.72 -8.15 -15.45
C ARG A 163 -5.32 -8.24 -14.86
N ILE A 164 -4.71 -9.40 -14.97
CA ILE A 164 -3.30 -9.62 -14.63
C ILE A 164 -2.50 -9.28 -15.88
N LEU A 165 -1.73 -8.24 -15.83
CA LEU A 165 -0.89 -7.79 -16.93
C LEU A 165 0.54 -8.27 -16.77
N ILE A 166 1.07 -8.90 -17.80
CA ILE A 166 2.47 -9.29 -17.89
C ILE A 166 3.12 -8.52 -19.04
N PRO A 167 4.32 -7.92 -18.82
CA PRO A 167 5.07 -7.28 -19.89
C PRO A 167 5.31 -8.26 -21.04
N LYS A 168 5.06 -7.85 -22.29
CA LYS A 168 5.24 -8.70 -23.46
C LYS A 168 6.66 -9.27 -23.55
N TRP A 169 7.68 -8.41 -23.34
CA TRP A 169 9.10 -8.82 -23.35
C TRP A 169 9.45 -9.84 -22.29
N LEU A 170 8.75 -9.82 -21.12
CA LEU A 170 8.94 -10.76 -20.04
C LEU A 170 8.22 -12.08 -20.32
N PHE A 171 6.99 -12.01 -20.83
CA PHE A 171 6.20 -13.19 -21.19
C PHE A 171 6.91 -14.12 -22.16
N GLU A 172 7.69 -13.56 -23.10
CA GLU A 172 8.47 -14.30 -24.08
C GLU A 172 9.71 -14.99 -23.49
N LYS A 173 10.19 -14.54 -22.31
CA LYS A 173 11.41 -15.05 -21.65
C LYS A 173 11.13 -16.03 -20.50
N LEU A 174 9.93 -15.99 -19.94
CA LEU A 174 9.57 -16.80 -18.78
C LEU A 174 9.32 -18.26 -19.16
N THR A 175 9.82 -19.14 -18.32
CA THR A 175 9.39 -20.54 -18.34
C THR A 175 7.94 -20.66 -17.82
N PRO A 176 7.18 -21.72 -18.20
CA PRO A 176 5.82 -21.93 -17.67
C PRO A 176 5.75 -21.98 -16.14
N SER A 177 6.79 -22.50 -15.48
CA SER A 177 6.88 -22.57 -14.01
C SER A 177 7.07 -21.19 -13.37
N GLU A 178 7.89 -20.32 -13.94
CA GLU A 178 8.10 -18.95 -13.49
C GLU A 178 6.85 -18.10 -13.72
N LEU A 179 6.24 -18.23 -14.89
CA LEU A 179 4.97 -17.57 -15.20
C LEU A 179 3.90 -17.93 -14.17
N ARG A 180 3.78 -19.22 -13.82
CA ARG A 180 2.85 -19.70 -12.80
C ARG A 180 3.11 -19.03 -11.43
N GLN A 181 4.36 -18.94 -11.01
CA GLN A 181 4.73 -18.32 -9.73
C GLN A 181 4.36 -16.84 -9.69
N ILE A 182 4.62 -16.10 -10.78
CA ILE A 182 4.28 -14.68 -10.92
C ILE A 182 2.75 -14.50 -10.88
N VAL A 183 2.02 -15.29 -11.64
CA VAL A 183 0.55 -15.18 -11.65
C VAL A 183 -0.06 -15.53 -10.30
N LEU A 184 0.46 -16.54 -9.59
CA LEU A 184 0.03 -16.85 -8.22
C LEU A 184 0.25 -15.66 -7.27
N HIS A 185 1.38 -14.97 -7.41
CA HIS A 185 1.65 -13.75 -6.64
C HIS A 185 0.63 -12.64 -6.92
N GLU A 186 0.36 -12.37 -8.19
CA GLU A 186 -0.62 -11.35 -8.61
C GLU A 186 -2.05 -11.74 -8.22
N MET A 187 -2.40 -13.02 -8.27
CA MET A 187 -3.71 -13.51 -7.80
C MET A 187 -3.88 -13.34 -6.29
N GLU A 188 -2.81 -13.49 -5.51
CA GLU A 188 -2.89 -13.27 -4.06
C GLU A 188 -3.21 -11.81 -3.73
N HIS A 189 -2.70 -10.83 -4.49
CA HIS A 189 -3.13 -9.44 -4.37
C HIS A 189 -4.64 -9.27 -4.59
N LEU A 190 -5.20 -9.96 -5.57
CA LEU A 190 -6.64 -9.93 -5.85
C LEU A 190 -7.46 -10.58 -4.72
N ARG A 191 -7.01 -11.75 -4.24
CA ARG A 191 -7.68 -12.47 -3.16
C ARG A 191 -7.77 -11.65 -1.88
N ARG A 192 -6.74 -10.85 -1.61
CA ARG A 192 -6.64 -9.98 -0.43
C ARG A 192 -7.31 -8.62 -0.62
N ALA A 193 -7.82 -8.32 -1.84
CA ALA A 193 -8.36 -7.01 -2.21
C ALA A 193 -7.36 -5.85 -1.99
N ASP A 194 -6.06 -6.11 -2.23
CA ASP A 194 -4.99 -5.14 -2.03
C ASP A 194 -5.13 -3.88 -2.91
N ASP A 195 -5.80 -4.00 -4.05
CA ASP A 195 -6.18 -2.91 -4.94
C ASP A 195 -7.09 -1.88 -4.24
N TRP A 196 -8.11 -2.34 -3.52
CA TRP A 196 -9.02 -1.48 -2.74
C TRP A 196 -8.32 -0.82 -1.57
N ILE A 197 -7.51 -1.60 -0.83
CA ILE A 197 -6.73 -1.06 0.30
C ILE A 197 -5.77 0.03 -0.19
N ASN A 198 -5.08 -0.20 -1.32
CA ASN A 198 -4.19 0.79 -1.91
C ASN A 198 -4.94 2.06 -2.36
N LEU A 199 -6.13 1.92 -2.93
CA LEU A 199 -6.97 3.08 -3.29
C LEU A 199 -7.32 3.92 -2.06
N ILE A 200 -7.78 3.27 -0.97
CA ILE A 200 -8.11 3.95 0.30
C ILE A 200 -6.87 4.66 0.86
N GLN A 201 -5.70 4.02 0.82
CA GLN A 201 -4.43 4.64 1.24
C GLN A 201 -4.12 5.90 0.43
N LYS A 202 -4.25 5.84 -0.89
CA LYS A 202 -4.00 7.00 -1.77
C LYS A 202 -5.00 8.13 -1.52
N LEU A 203 -6.28 7.81 -1.31
CA LEU A 203 -7.30 8.81 -0.96
C LEU A 203 -7.02 9.47 0.40
N ALA A 204 -6.64 8.68 1.41
CA ALA A 204 -6.26 9.23 2.72
C ALA A 204 -5.03 10.16 2.61
N LEU A 205 -4.05 9.81 1.77
CA LEU A 205 -2.87 10.67 1.54
C LEU A 205 -3.18 11.92 0.67
N VAL A 206 -4.27 11.93 -0.09
CA VAL A 206 -4.80 13.16 -0.71
C VAL A 206 -5.38 14.06 0.36
N LEU A 207 -6.14 13.52 1.32
CA LEU A 207 -6.74 14.30 2.41
C LEU A 207 -5.69 14.79 3.42
N PHE A 208 -4.66 14.00 3.70
CA PHE A 208 -3.60 14.29 4.70
C PHE A 208 -2.21 14.27 4.05
N PRO A 209 -1.90 15.19 3.12
CA PRO A 209 -0.70 15.13 2.29
C PRO A 209 0.62 15.27 3.05
N VAL A 210 0.60 15.90 4.21
CA VAL A 210 1.79 16.17 5.04
C VAL A 210 1.85 15.35 6.32
N ASN A 211 0.97 14.38 6.53
CA ASN A 211 1.00 13.55 7.74
C ASN A 211 2.12 12.51 7.67
N PRO A 212 3.22 12.66 8.43
CA PRO A 212 4.38 11.79 8.33
C PRO A 212 4.09 10.36 8.81
N ALA A 213 3.18 10.21 9.78
CA ALA A 213 2.77 8.89 10.27
C ALA A 213 2.06 8.09 9.18
N LEU A 214 1.10 8.69 8.47
CA LEU A 214 0.41 8.02 7.37
C LEU A 214 1.35 7.67 6.21
N ILE A 215 2.29 8.57 5.86
CA ILE A 215 3.30 8.31 4.82
C ILE A 215 4.23 7.16 5.21
N TRP A 216 4.65 7.11 6.47
CA TRP A 216 5.51 6.05 6.97
C TRP A 216 4.79 4.70 7.04
N ILE A 217 3.54 4.68 7.52
CA ILE A 217 2.72 3.46 7.59
C ILE A 217 2.42 2.95 6.17
N GLU A 218 2.13 3.82 5.21
CA GLU A 218 1.91 3.42 3.80
C GLU A 218 3.11 2.63 3.24
N LYS A 219 4.34 3.10 3.48
CA LYS A 219 5.55 2.38 3.07
C LYS A 219 5.66 1.01 3.76
N ARG A 220 5.32 0.92 5.05
CA ARG A 220 5.29 -0.35 5.77
C ARG A 220 4.24 -1.31 5.21
N LEU A 221 3.06 -0.79 4.92
CA LEU A 221 1.97 -1.58 4.31
C LEU A 221 2.36 -2.12 2.94
N CYS A 222 3.01 -1.32 2.09
CA CYS A 222 3.52 -1.81 0.81
C CYS A 222 4.46 -3.00 1.00
N PHE A 223 5.41 -2.91 1.93
CA PHE A 223 6.36 -3.98 2.19
C PHE A 223 5.70 -5.24 2.78
N GLU A 224 4.87 -5.12 3.82
CA GLU A 224 4.20 -6.27 4.45
C GLU A 224 3.23 -6.97 3.48
N ARG A 225 2.64 -6.24 2.55
CA ARG A 225 1.81 -6.77 1.47
C ARG A 225 2.59 -7.71 0.56
N GLU A 226 3.76 -7.28 0.10
CA GLU A 226 4.64 -8.10 -0.74
C GLU A 226 5.06 -9.38 -0.03
N ILE A 227 5.50 -9.27 1.22
CA ILE A 227 5.90 -10.45 2.02
C ILE A 227 4.73 -11.42 2.20
N ALA A 228 3.52 -10.91 2.43
CA ALA A 228 2.35 -11.78 2.61
C ALA A 228 1.95 -12.51 1.31
N CYS A 229 2.13 -11.88 0.13
CA CYS A 229 1.94 -12.53 -1.15
C CYS A 229 3.04 -13.56 -1.43
N ASP A 230 4.30 -13.24 -1.12
CA ASP A 230 5.42 -14.20 -1.21
C ASP A 230 5.17 -15.44 -0.33
N ASP A 231 4.74 -15.25 0.92
CA ASP A 231 4.39 -16.34 1.84
C ASP A 231 3.27 -17.23 1.25
N ALA A 232 2.30 -16.66 0.56
CA ALA A 232 1.23 -17.42 -0.09
C ALA A 232 1.75 -18.27 -1.25
N VAL A 233 2.58 -17.69 -2.12
CA VAL A 233 3.23 -18.44 -3.21
C VAL A 233 4.07 -19.59 -2.66
N LEU A 234 4.83 -19.36 -1.59
CA LEU A 234 5.66 -20.41 -0.96
C LEU A 234 4.81 -21.56 -0.39
N ARG A 235 3.66 -21.24 0.23
CA ARG A 235 2.73 -22.27 0.75
C ARG A 235 2.18 -23.14 -0.37
N LEU A 236 1.87 -22.56 -1.53
CA LEU A 236 1.30 -23.27 -2.67
C LEU A 236 2.34 -24.07 -3.45
N THR A 237 3.49 -23.46 -3.73
CA THR A 237 4.51 -24.06 -4.61
C THR A 237 5.51 -24.95 -3.86
N LYS A 238 5.75 -24.70 -2.56
CA LYS A 238 6.76 -25.37 -1.73
C LYS A 238 8.17 -25.38 -2.35
N ALA A 239 8.46 -24.41 -3.22
CA ALA A 239 9.69 -24.28 -4.01
C ALA A 239 10.41 -22.95 -3.77
N PRO A 240 10.89 -22.65 -2.52
CA PRO A 240 11.42 -21.35 -2.15
C PRO A 240 12.65 -20.95 -2.98
N LYS A 241 13.55 -21.87 -3.30
CA LYS A 241 14.73 -21.56 -4.12
C LYS A 241 14.34 -21.15 -5.54
N ALA A 242 13.45 -21.90 -6.19
CA ALA A 242 12.99 -21.58 -7.53
C ALA A 242 12.27 -20.24 -7.57
N TYR A 243 11.46 -19.93 -6.54
CA TYR A 243 10.78 -18.64 -6.43
C TYR A 243 11.76 -17.48 -6.20
N ALA A 244 12.76 -17.63 -5.32
CA ALA A 244 13.80 -16.62 -5.12
C ALA A 244 14.58 -16.35 -6.42
N THR A 245 14.93 -17.39 -7.18
CA THR A 245 15.58 -17.25 -8.49
C THR A 245 14.67 -16.52 -9.48
N CYS A 246 13.38 -16.87 -9.56
CA CYS A 246 12.42 -16.20 -10.41
C CYS A 246 12.34 -14.69 -10.10
N LEU A 247 12.27 -14.31 -8.82
CA LEU A 247 12.25 -12.89 -8.41
C LEU A 247 13.53 -12.14 -8.76
N THR A 248 14.70 -12.77 -8.61
CA THR A 248 15.99 -12.16 -8.99
C THR A 248 16.10 -11.99 -10.49
N SER A 249 15.77 -13.00 -11.29
CA SER A 249 15.73 -12.91 -12.75
C SER A 249 14.77 -11.84 -13.25
N LEU A 250 13.61 -11.74 -12.62
CA LEU A 250 12.63 -10.68 -12.92
C LEU A 250 13.22 -9.28 -12.70
N ALA A 251 13.96 -9.10 -11.59
CA ALA A 251 14.61 -7.83 -11.27
C ALA A 251 15.76 -7.50 -12.23
N GLU A 252 16.58 -8.49 -12.59
CA GLU A 252 17.65 -8.34 -13.56
C GLU A 252 17.12 -7.92 -14.92
N HIS A 253 16.11 -8.60 -15.43
CA HIS A 253 15.46 -8.23 -16.69
C HIS A 253 14.81 -6.85 -16.65
N ALA A 254 14.25 -6.45 -15.52
CA ALA A 254 13.68 -5.11 -15.35
C ALA A 254 14.76 -4.02 -15.31
N LEU A 255 15.98 -4.34 -14.85
CA LEU A 255 17.12 -3.41 -14.88
C LEU A 255 17.68 -3.25 -16.30
N ASP A 256 17.81 -4.35 -17.05
CA ASP A 256 18.29 -4.31 -18.44
C ASP A 256 17.36 -3.49 -19.36
N HIS A 257 16.06 -3.54 -19.11
CA HIS A 257 15.07 -2.76 -19.88
C HIS A 257 14.99 -1.27 -19.52
N ARG A 258 15.45 -0.90 -18.32
CA ARG A 258 15.52 0.50 -17.90
C ARG A 258 16.86 1.08 -18.29
N SER A 259 16.91 1.95 -19.32
CA SER A 259 18.06 2.83 -19.51
C SER A 259 18.37 3.54 -18.19
N MET A 260 19.57 3.30 -17.66
CA MET A 260 20.26 3.95 -16.55
C MET A 260 19.62 5.23 -15.99
N SER A 261 18.49 5.18 -15.33
CA SER A 261 18.08 6.27 -14.45
C SER A 261 18.57 5.95 -13.05
N LEU A 262 19.72 6.52 -12.71
CA LEU A 262 20.29 6.63 -11.36
C LEU A 262 19.30 7.44 -10.48
N SER A 263 18.20 6.83 -10.05
CA SER A 263 17.27 7.48 -9.14
C SER A 263 17.37 6.84 -7.76
N LEU A 264 17.30 7.68 -6.72
CA LEU A 264 17.20 7.26 -5.31
C LEU A 264 16.14 6.15 -5.09
N GLY A 265 15.07 6.13 -5.93
CA GLY A 265 14.06 5.08 -5.94
C GLY A 265 14.54 3.68 -6.38
N ALA A 266 15.66 3.58 -7.09
CA ALA A 266 16.25 2.30 -7.47
C ALA A 266 16.89 1.59 -6.26
N TRP A 267 17.56 2.35 -5.39
CA TRP A 267 18.15 1.84 -4.15
C TRP A 267 17.13 1.34 -3.16
N GLU A 268 16.02 2.07 -2.99
CA GLU A 268 14.91 1.66 -2.10
C GLU A 268 14.30 0.33 -2.58
N LYS A 269 14.07 0.20 -3.88
CA LYS A 269 13.54 -1.03 -4.50
C LYS A 269 14.49 -2.22 -4.42
N GLN A 270 15.79 -2.00 -4.59
CA GLN A 270 16.80 -3.05 -4.46
C GLN A 270 16.86 -3.56 -3.02
N SER A 271 16.77 -2.68 -2.02
CA SER A 271 16.72 -3.06 -0.62
C SER A 271 15.46 -3.86 -0.26
N GLU A 272 14.31 -3.53 -0.85
CA GLU A 272 13.05 -4.28 -0.67
C GLU A 272 13.14 -5.67 -1.27
N LEU A 273 13.63 -5.79 -2.50
CA LEU A 273 13.84 -7.09 -3.15
C LEU A 273 14.80 -7.97 -2.34
N SER A 274 15.93 -7.43 -1.89
CA SER A 274 16.90 -8.16 -1.07
C SER A 274 16.25 -8.72 0.21
N ARG A 275 15.38 -7.93 0.87
CA ARG A 275 14.64 -8.38 2.06
C ARG A 275 13.62 -9.47 1.72
N ARG A 276 12.91 -9.37 0.60
CA ARG A 276 11.97 -10.40 0.14
C ARG A 276 12.69 -11.72 -0.11
N VAL A 277 13.77 -11.70 -0.90
CA VAL A 277 14.60 -12.88 -1.18
C VAL A 277 15.16 -13.49 0.11
N HIS A 278 15.67 -12.67 1.02
CA HIS A 278 16.17 -13.13 2.32
C HIS A 278 15.07 -13.85 3.13
N ASN A 279 13.86 -13.28 3.22
CA ASN A 279 12.73 -13.90 3.91
C ASN A 279 12.32 -15.22 3.26
N ILE A 280 12.30 -15.30 1.93
CA ILE A 280 11.99 -16.54 1.19
C ILE A 280 13.00 -17.65 1.53
N LEU A 281 14.28 -17.32 1.58
CA LEU A 281 15.34 -18.27 1.88
C LEU A 281 15.32 -18.73 3.35
N LEU A 282 15.00 -17.84 4.29
CA LEU A 282 14.80 -18.22 5.71
C LEU A 282 13.64 -19.20 5.90
N HIS A 283 12.54 -19.04 5.15
CA HIS A 283 11.45 -20.01 5.13
C HIS A 283 11.89 -21.39 4.60
N ALA A 284 12.84 -21.40 3.65
CA ALA A 284 13.42 -22.66 3.14
C ALA A 284 14.22 -23.43 4.20
N GLU A 285 14.95 -22.73 5.06
CA GLU A 285 15.69 -23.34 6.17
C GLU A 285 14.76 -23.86 7.26
N GLY A 286 13.74 -23.08 7.65
CA GLY A 286 12.73 -23.52 8.62
C GLY A 286 11.98 -24.79 8.19
N MET A 287 11.65 -24.94 6.90
CA MET A 287 11.05 -26.16 6.36
C MET A 287 11.98 -27.38 6.39
N LYS A 288 13.31 -27.19 6.29
CA LYS A 288 14.28 -28.29 6.40
C LYS A 288 14.41 -28.79 7.83
N ILE A 289 14.44 -27.89 8.81
CA ILE A 289 14.58 -28.23 10.23
C ILE A 289 13.32 -28.98 10.71
N GLY A 290 12.12 -28.58 10.28
CA GLY A 290 10.88 -29.29 10.62
C GLY A 290 10.75 -30.69 10.00
N ARG A 291 11.47 -31.00 8.91
CA ARG A 291 11.52 -32.36 8.32
C ARG A 291 12.58 -33.28 8.96
N ALA A 292 13.54 -32.73 9.65
CA ALA A 292 14.58 -33.52 10.32
C ALA A 292 14.13 -34.05 11.70
N HIS A 293 12.94 -33.65 12.17
CA HIS A 293 12.38 -34.06 13.47
C HIS A 293 11.11 -34.91 13.36
N VAL A 294 10.79 -35.44 12.19
CA VAL A 294 9.77 -36.46 11.91
C VAL A 294 10.46 -37.67 11.29
#